data_26905e4432bfe26f09da177cb009b90e
#
_entry.id   26905e4432bfe26f09da177cb009b90e
#
_cell.length_a   1.000
_cell.length_b   1.000
_cell.length_c   1.000
_cell.angle_alpha   90.00
_cell.angle_beta   90.00
_cell.angle_gamma   90.00
#
_symmetry.space_group_name_H-M   'P 1'
#
loop_
_entity.id
_entity.type
_entity.pdbx_description
1 polymer ?
#
loop_
_entity_poly.entity_id
_entity_poly.type
_entity_poly.pdbx_seq_one_letter_code
_entity_poly.pdbx_strand_id
1 'polypeptide(L)'
;MKIAIIDYGSGNLASAGKAFERAAREAGLSAEISITSNPDYVANADRIVLPGVGAFADCRKGLDSVDGMLASLNEAVIQKARPFFGICVGHQLMASRGLEKETTSGLDWIKSDVVEIKPDDPSLKIPHMGWNTLDVKYDHPIFDGIETGKNGLHAYFVHSYHTVSYTHLTLPTICSV
;
A
#
# COMPACT_ATOMS: atom_id res chain seq x y z
N MET A 1 -8.69 7.16 18.31
CA MET A 1 -8.45 7.06 16.86
C MET A 1 -8.65 5.61 16.46
N LYS A 2 -9.48 5.34 15.43
CA LYS A 2 -9.74 3.99 14.92
C LYS A 2 -8.94 3.74 13.64
N ILE A 3 -8.19 2.63 13.63
CA ILE A 3 -7.40 2.19 12.46
C ILE A 3 -7.96 0.84 12.01
N ALA A 4 -8.47 0.79 10.78
CA ALA A 4 -8.96 -0.44 10.17
C ALA A 4 -7.87 -1.06 9.28
N ILE A 5 -7.47 -2.28 9.58
CA ILE A 5 -6.64 -3.13 8.71
C ILE A 5 -7.58 -4.08 8.00
N ILE A 6 -7.66 -3.98 6.69
CA ILE A 6 -8.67 -4.72 5.93
C ILE A 6 -8.26 -6.17 5.77
N ASP A 7 -9.15 -7.07 6.20
CA ASP A 7 -9.07 -8.50 5.97
C ASP A 7 -9.97 -8.89 4.79
N TYR A 8 -9.35 -9.21 3.68
CA TYR A 8 -10.01 -9.71 2.47
C TYR A 8 -9.36 -11.02 1.97
N GLY A 9 -8.72 -11.73 2.90
CA GLY A 9 -8.07 -13.02 2.62
C GLY A 9 -6.64 -12.90 2.06
N SER A 10 -6.04 -11.70 2.06
CA SER A 10 -4.66 -11.49 1.61
C SER A 10 -3.89 -10.55 2.54
N GLY A 11 -2.59 -10.75 2.64
CA GLY A 11 -1.69 -9.93 3.45
C GLY A 11 -1.26 -10.57 4.76
N ASN A 12 -0.13 -10.10 5.30
CA ASN A 12 0.33 -10.50 6.62
C ASN A 12 -0.31 -9.60 7.68
N LEU A 13 -1.60 -9.86 7.94
CA LEU A 13 -2.46 -9.04 8.80
C LEU A 13 -1.93 -8.95 10.24
N ALA A 14 -1.46 -10.08 10.79
CA ALA A 14 -0.97 -10.12 12.17
C ALA A 14 0.30 -9.27 12.34
N SER A 15 1.22 -9.32 11.38
CA SER A 15 2.43 -8.49 11.41
C SER A 15 2.11 -7.00 11.24
N ALA A 16 1.19 -6.67 10.32
CA ALA A 16 0.72 -5.29 10.15
C ALA A 16 0.08 -4.78 11.45
N GLY A 17 -0.84 -5.54 12.05
CA GLY A 17 -1.49 -5.18 13.31
C GLY A 17 -0.48 -4.87 14.42
N LYS A 18 0.47 -5.77 14.66
CA LYS A 18 1.52 -5.58 15.67
C LYS A 18 2.42 -4.36 15.37
N ALA A 19 2.72 -4.11 14.10
CA ALA A 19 3.52 -2.94 13.72
C ALA A 19 2.79 -1.62 14.03
N PHE A 20 1.50 -1.53 13.70
CA PHE A 20 0.68 -0.36 14.01
C PHE A 20 0.44 -0.19 15.52
N GLU A 21 0.22 -1.27 16.27
CA GLU A 21 0.11 -1.24 17.73
C GLU A 21 1.39 -0.71 18.37
N ARG A 22 2.55 -1.19 17.89
CA ARG A 22 3.85 -0.74 18.35
C ARG A 22 4.06 0.75 18.04
N ALA A 23 3.83 1.16 16.80
CA ALA A 23 3.99 2.55 16.38
C ALA A 23 3.09 3.50 17.18
N ALA A 24 1.81 3.12 17.40
CA ALA A 24 0.89 3.92 18.20
C ALA A 24 1.38 4.07 19.67
N ARG A 25 1.86 2.98 20.26
CA ARG A 25 2.41 3.00 21.62
C ARG A 25 3.67 3.86 21.73
N GLU A 26 4.60 3.73 20.78
CA GLU A 26 5.86 4.51 20.75
C GLU A 26 5.58 6.01 20.52
N ALA A 27 4.55 6.34 19.77
CA ALA A 27 4.11 7.71 19.55
C ALA A 27 3.19 8.26 20.69
N GLY A 28 2.89 7.48 21.72
CA GLY A 28 1.99 7.90 22.80
C GLY A 28 0.54 8.12 22.34
N LEU A 29 0.11 7.50 21.23
CA LEU A 29 -1.21 7.67 20.67
C LEU A 29 -2.19 6.61 21.22
N SER A 30 -3.38 7.07 21.65
CA SER A 30 -4.50 6.16 21.91
C SER A 30 -5.17 5.77 20.61
N ALA A 31 -4.86 4.57 20.11
CA ALA A 31 -5.42 4.02 18.89
C ALA A 31 -6.03 2.64 19.12
N GLU A 32 -7.23 2.44 18.58
CA GLU A 32 -7.88 1.15 18.42
C GLU A 32 -7.52 0.60 17.04
N ILE A 33 -6.74 -0.50 17.00
CA ILE A 33 -6.30 -1.12 15.75
C ILE A 33 -7.09 -2.41 15.58
N SER A 34 -7.87 -2.50 14.51
CA SER A 34 -8.74 -3.64 14.26
C SER A 34 -8.47 -4.24 12.88
N ILE A 35 -8.24 -5.55 12.85
CA ILE A 35 -8.24 -6.35 11.63
C ILE A 35 -9.70 -6.73 11.36
N THR A 36 -10.23 -6.32 10.21
CA THR A 36 -11.67 -6.44 9.96
C THR A 36 -12.02 -6.64 8.50
N SER A 37 -13.01 -7.46 8.24
CA SER A 37 -13.73 -7.58 6.96
C SER A 37 -15.08 -6.86 6.97
N ASN A 38 -15.39 -6.10 8.04
CA ASN A 38 -16.66 -5.38 8.17
C ASN A 38 -16.61 -4.03 7.45
N PRO A 39 -17.38 -3.82 6.36
CA PRO A 39 -17.40 -2.58 5.59
C PRO A 39 -17.84 -1.37 6.42
N ASP A 40 -18.80 -1.53 7.34
CA ASP A 40 -19.27 -0.43 8.19
C ASP A 40 -18.19 0.06 9.14
N TYR A 41 -17.34 -0.85 9.64
CA TYR A 41 -16.21 -0.46 10.46
C TYR A 41 -15.20 0.34 9.65
N VAL A 42 -14.92 -0.08 8.40
CA VAL A 42 -14.01 0.62 7.47
C VAL A 42 -14.52 2.01 7.12
N ALA A 43 -15.82 2.14 6.79
CA ALA A 43 -16.44 3.44 6.47
C ALA A 43 -16.36 4.46 7.62
N ASN A 44 -16.27 3.97 8.88
CA ASN A 44 -16.23 4.79 10.09
C ASN A 44 -14.83 4.85 10.74
N ALA A 45 -13.82 4.28 10.12
CA ALA A 45 -12.44 4.35 10.61
C ALA A 45 -11.82 5.73 10.35
N ASP A 46 -10.89 6.13 11.21
CA ASP A 46 -10.10 7.36 11.04
C ASP A 46 -8.95 7.18 10.07
N ARG A 47 -8.43 5.96 9.97
CA ARG A 47 -7.33 5.57 9.07
C ARG A 47 -7.56 4.15 8.55
N ILE A 48 -7.19 3.93 7.31
CA ILE A 48 -7.38 2.65 6.62
C ILE A 48 -6.04 2.09 6.18
N VAL A 49 -5.84 0.79 6.41
CA VAL A 49 -4.65 0.05 5.96
C VAL A 49 -5.10 -1.12 5.10
N LEU A 50 -4.55 -1.21 3.90
CA LEU A 50 -4.80 -2.31 2.95
C LEU A 50 -3.49 -3.07 2.71
N PRO A 51 -3.24 -4.17 3.42
CA PRO A 51 -2.17 -5.09 3.08
C PRO A 51 -2.53 -5.90 1.84
N GLY A 52 -1.53 -6.45 1.16
CA GLY A 52 -1.76 -7.39 0.07
C GLY A 52 -0.50 -8.18 -0.24
N VAL A 53 -0.65 -9.47 -0.52
CA VAL A 53 0.44 -10.36 -0.95
C VAL A 53 -0.05 -11.26 -2.09
N GLY A 54 0.87 -11.66 -2.97
CA GLY A 54 0.56 -12.51 -4.12
C GLY A 54 0.28 -11.71 -5.39
N ALA A 55 -0.54 -12.24 -6.29
CA ALA A 55 -0.83 -11.60 -7.56
C ALA A 55 -1.86 -10.47 -7.44
N PHE A 56 -1.72 -9.46 -8.29
CA PHE A 56 -2.63 -8.30 -8.34
C PHE A 56 -4.09 -8.72 -8.53
N ALA A 57 -4.36 -9.63 -9.49
CA ALA A 57 -5.70 -10.10 -9.79
C ALA A 57 -6.33 -10.86 -8.61
N ASP A 58 -5.55 -11.66 -7.89
CA ASP A 58 -6.04 -12.41 -6.73
C ASP A 58 -6.42 -11.47 -5.59
N CYS A 59 -5.57 -10.47 -5.31
CA CYS A 59 -5.86 -9.45 -4.32
C CYS A 59 -7.11 -8.64 -4.70
N ARG A 60 -7.25 -8.25 -5.97
CA ARG A 60 -8.44 -7.53 -6.46
C ARG A 60 -9.70 -8.37 -6.27
N LYS A 61 -9.67 -9.63 -6.68
CA LYS A 61 -10.79 -10.57 -6.53
C LYS A 61 -11.15 -10.80 -5.06
N GLY A 62 -10.14 -10.94 -4.19
CA GLY A 62 -10.37 -11.05 -2.76
C GLY A 62 -11.09 -9.82 -2.20
N LEU A 63 -10.65 -8.62 -2.58
CA LEU A 63 -11.28 -7.38 -2.15
C LEU A 63 -12.72 -7.24 -2.67
N ASP A 64 -12.97 -7.62 -3.93
CA ASP A 64 -14.31 -7.62 -4.55
C ASP A 64 -15.26 -8.62 -3.88
N SER A 65 -14.73 -9.71 -3.30
CA SER A 65 -15.55 -10.75 -2.65
C SER A 65 -16.12 -10.34 -1.30
N VAL A 66 -15.62 -9.27 -0.70
CA VAL A 66 -16.16 -8.71 0.55
C VAL A 66 -17.26 -7.73 0.21
N ASP A 67 -18.51 -8.16 0.36
CA ASP A 67 -19.67 -7.35 0.01
C ASP A 67 -19.65 -5.98 0.70
N GLY A 68 -19.87 -4.91 -0.08
CA GLY A 68 -19.86 -3.53 0.40
C GLY A 68 -18.48 -2.92 0.65
N MET A 69 -17.37 -3.69 0.63
CA MET A 69 -16.04 -3.18 0.98
C MET A 69 -15.56 -2.08 0.04
N LEU A 70 -15.75 -2.23 -1.28
CA LEU A 70 -15.33 -1.21 -2.24
C LEU A 70 -16.08 0.11 -2.05
N ALA A 71 -17.38 0.03 -1.74
CA ALA A 71 -18.19 1.23 -1.46
C ALA A 71 -17.69 1.93 -0.20
N SER A 72 -17.42 1.17 0.87
CA SER A 72 -16.90 1.71 2.14
C SER A 72 -15.51 2.32 1.99
N LEU A 73 -14.64 1.69 1.20
CA LEU A 73 -13.32 2.24 0.87
C LEU A 73 -13.43 3.57 0.11
N ASN A 74 -14.29 3.62 -0.91
CA ASN A 74 -14.51 4.84 -1.68
C ASN A 74 -15.10 5.95 -0.80
N GLU A 75 -16.04 5.63 0.07
CA GLU A 75 -16.61 6.59 1.02
C GLU A 75 -15.54 7.11 1.99
N ALA A 76 -14.78 6.21 2.64
CA ALA A 76 -13.80 6.61 3.64
C ALA A 76 -12.62 7.37 3.03
N VAL A 77 -12.04 6.87 1.93
CA VAL A 77 -10.79 7.39 1.38
C VAL A 77 -11.05 8.57 0.44
N ILE A 78 -12.00 8.43 -0.49
CA ILE A 78 -12.22 9.45 -1.52
C ILE A 78 -13.18 10.54 -1.04
N GLN A 79 -14.33 10.17 -0.46
CA GLN A 79 -15.33 11.16 -0.08
C GLN A 79 -15.00 11.85 1.25
N LYS A 80 -14.54 11.08 2.26
CA LYS A 80 -14.18 11.59 3.58
C LYS A 80 -12.70 11.98 3.71
N ALA A 81 -11.88 11.74 2.68
CA ALA A 81 -10.44 12.00 2.65
C ALA A 81 -9.69 11.41 3.86
N ARG A 82 -10.08 10.22 4.31
CA ARG A 82 -9.38 9.54 5.40
C ARG A 82 -8.02 9.03 4.91
N PRO A 83 -6.96 9.16 5.73
CA PRO A 83 -5.64 8.64 5.39
C PRO A 83 -5.70 7.15 5.09
N PHE A 84 -5.08 6.77 3.97
CA PHE A 84 -5.00 5.39 3.49
C PHE A 84 -3.54 4.97 3.35
N PHE A 85 -3.23 3.75 3.76
CA PHE A 85 -1.90 3.17 3.67
C PHE A 85 -1.96 1.80 3.00
N GLY A 86 -1.54 1.73 1.73
CA GLY A 86 -1.40 0.48 0.99
C GLY A 86 -0.03 -0.15 1.22
N ILE A 87 0.00 -1.45 1.52
CA ILE A 87 1.23 -2.21 1.74
C ILE A 87 1.39 -3.22 0.61
N CYS A 88 2.50 -3.16 -0.13
CA CYS A 88 2.86 -4.04 -1.24
C CYS A 88 1.72 -4.06 -2.30
N VAL A 89 1.07 -5.20 -2.56
CA VAL A 89 -0.04 -5.28 -3.52
C VAL A 89 -1.21 -4.37 -3.11
N GLY A 90 -1.43 -4.14 -1.81
CA GLY A 90 -2.42 -3.17 -1.35
C GLY A 90 -2.15 -1.73 -1.82
N HIS A 91 -0.88 -1.32 -1.94
CA HIS A 91 -0.50 -0.08 -2.61
C HIS A 91 -0.74 -0.16 -4.12
N GLN A 92 -0.36 -1.26 -4.76
CA GLN A 92 -0.53 -1.45 -6.21
C GLN A 92 -2.00 -1.36 -6.62
N LEU A 93 -2.93 -1.86 -5.81
CA LEU A 93 -4.36 -1.80 -6.07
C LEU A 93 -4.91 -0.37 -6.22
N MET A 94 -4.21 0.67 -5.73
CA MET A 94 -4.60 2.07 -5.93
C MET A 94 -4.49 2.51 -7.40
N ALA A 95 -3.69 1.81 -8.23
CA ALA A 95 -3.51 2.09 -9.65
C ALA A 95 -4.80 1.89 -10.45
N SER A 96 -4.82 2.40 -11.70
CA SER A 96 -5.93 2.17 -12.62
C SER A 96 -6.04 0.70 -13.00
N ARG A 97 -4.91 0.01 -13.19
CA ARG A 97 -4.87 -1.40 -13.57
C ARG A 97 -3.53 -2.06 -13.28
N GLY A 98 -3.57 -3.37 -13.11
CA GLY A 98 -2.40 -4.24 -13.10
C GLY A 98 -2.26 -5.00 -14.42
N LEU A 99 -1.02 -5.11 -14.93
CA LEU A 99 -0.68 -5.81 -16.17
C LEU A 99 0.12 -7.10 -15.88
N GLU A 100 -0.15 -7.72 -14.75
CA GLU A 100 0.42 -9.01 -14.38
C GLU A 100 -0.41 -10.13 -15.02
N LYS A 101 0.20 -10.99 -15.84
CA LYS A 101 -0.45 -12.09 -16.57
C LYS A 101 -1.65 -11.66 -17.42
N GLU A 102 -2.61 -10.97 -16.84
CA GLU A 102 -3.80 -10.41 -17.49
C GLU A 102 -4.02 -8.98 -17.04
N THR A 103 -4.80 -8.21 -17.81
CA THR A 103 -5.16 -6.85 -17.43
C THR A 103 -6.30 -6.90 -16.41
N THR A 104 -6.02 -6.45 -15.19
CA THR A 104 -6.98 -6.41 -14.10
C THR A 104 -7.18 -4.96 -13.64
N SER A 105 -8.43 -4.49 -13.53
CA SER A 105 -8.73 -3.15 -13.02
C SER A 105 -8.37 -3.01 -11.55
N GLY A 106 -7.72 -1.89 -11.18
CA GLY A 106 -7.45 -1.50 -9.81
C GLY A 106 -8.60 -0.67 -9.20
N LEU A 107 -8.27 0.13 -8.19
CA LEU A 107 -9.20 1.07 -7.56
C LEU A 107 -9.29 2.40 -8.32
N ASP A 108 -8.39 2.63 -9.26
CA ASP A 108 -8.32 3.83 -10.11
C ASP A 108 -8.19 5.16 -9.33
N TRP A 109 -7.62 5.10 -8.15
CA TRP A 109 -7.35 6.30 -7.35
C TRP A 109 -6.13 7.07 -7.84
N ILE A 110 -5.17 6.36 -8.43
CA ILE A 110 -3.95 6.91 -9.01
C ILE A 110 -3.90 6.48 -10.47
N LYS A 111 -3.86 7.44 -11.40
CA LYS A 111 -3.78 7.18 -12.84
C LYS A 111 -2.41 6.60 -13.20
N SER A 112 -2.34 5.29 -13.21
CA SER A 112 -1.10 4.53 -13.31
C SER A 112 -1.36 3.09 -13.74
N ASP A 113 -0.32 2.43 -14.23
CA ASP A 113 -0.28 0.98 -14.44
C ASP A 113 0.67 0.33 -13.45
N VAL A 114 0.37 -0.89 -13.05
CA VAL A 114 1.32 -1.78 -12.38
C VAL A 114 1.90 -2.71 -13.42
N VAL A 115 3.21 -2.59 -13.65
CA VAL A 115 3.95 -3.29 -14.69
C VAL A 115 5.11 -4.08 -14.12
N GLU A 116 5.61 -5.05 -14.87
CA GLU A 116 6.83 -5.79 -14.52
C GLU A 116 8.05 -4.87 -14.49
N ILE A 117 8.88 -5.03 -13.47
CA ILE A 117 10.16 -4.34 -13.39
C ILE A 117 11.09 -4.89 -14.47
N LYS A 118 11.61 -4.02 -15.31
CA LYS A 118 12.58 -4.36 -16.36
C LYS A 118 13.84 -3.53 -16.11
N PRO A 119 14.83 -4.10 -15.40
CA PRO A 119 16.08 -3.38 -15.14
C PRO A 119 16.88 -3.19 -16.44
N ASP A 120 17.51 -2.04 -16.57
CA ASP A 120 18.42 -1.77 -17.72
C ASP A 120 19.67 -2.63 -17.65
N ASP A 121 20.13 -2.97 -16.46
CA ASP A 121 21.26 -3.88 -16.22
C ASP A 121 20.77 -5.33 -16.16
N PRO A 122 21.11 -6.19 -17.14
CA PRO A 122 20.67 -7.58 -17.17
C PRO A 122 21.28 -8.45 -16.05
N SER A 123 22.27 -7.97 -15.32
CA SER A 123 22.81 -8.67 -14.16
C SER A 123 21.88 -8.60 -12.93
N LEU A 124 20.99 -7.63 -12.90
CA LEU A 124 20.00 -7.47 -11.82
C LEU A 124 18.90 -8.51 -11.95
N LYS A 125 18.58 -9.14 -10.83
CA LYS A 125 17.56 -10.20 -10.79
C LYS A 125 16.19 -9.66 -10.41
N ILE A 126 15.15 -10.23 -10.99
CA ILE A 126 13.76 -10.04 -10.59
C ILE A 126 13.27 -11.33 -9.92
N PRO A 127 12.60 -11.22 -8.75
CA PRO A 127 12.17 -10.01 -8.04
C PRO A 127 13.33 -9.16 -7.47
N HIS A 128 13.14 -7.84 -7.41
CA HIS A 128 13.95 -6.98 -6.56
C HIS A 128 13.74 -7.43 -5.11
N MET A 129 14.78 -8.00 -4.51
CA MET A 129 14.71 -8.58 -3.17
C MET A 129 15.94 -8.18 -2.36
N GLY A 130 15.72 -7.44 -1.28
CA GLY A 130 16.80 -7.03 -0.40
C GLY A 130 16.54 -5.75 0.37
N TRP A 131 17.52 -5.37 1.18
CA TRP A 131 17.55 -4.11 1.90
C TRP A 131 18.03 -3.00 0.98
N ASN A 132 17.29 -1.89 0.92
CA ASN A 132 17.70 -0.71 0.17
C ASN A 132 17.25 0.55 0.90
N THR A 133 17.91 1.67 0.59
CA THR A 133 17.56 2.99 1.11
C THR A 133 16.32 3.53 0.41
N LEU A 134 15.68 4.54 1.05
CA LEU A 134 14.55 5.24 0.48
C LEU A 134 15.03 6.50 -0.24
N ASP A 135 14.84 6.58 -1.54
CA ASP A 135 15.07 7.79 -2.33
C ASP A 135 13.76 8.56 -2.47
N VAL A 136 13.54 9.50 -1.56
CA VAL A 136 12.31 10.31 -1.50
C VAL A 136 12.45 11.47 -2.47
N LYS A 137 11.56 11.56 -3.45
CA LYS A 137 11.59 12.58 -4.50
C LYS A 137 10.98 13.91 -4.08
N TYR A 138 10.09 13.89 -3.09
CA TYR A 138 9.39 15.09 -2.60
C TYR A 138 9.24 15.01 -1.09
N ASP A 139 9.38 16.14 -0.42
CA ASP A 139 9.13 16.24 1.02
C ASP A 139 7.67 15.91 1.33
N HIS A 140 7.46 15.03 2.29
CA HIS A 140 6.12 14.66 2.74
C HIS A 140 6.13 14.30 4.22
N PRO A 141 5.14 14.75 5.00
CA PRO A 141 5.10 14.51 6.46
C PRO A 141 5.15 13.05 6.90
N ILE A 142 4.85 12.09 6.00
CA ILE A 142 4.97 10.66 6.33
C ILE A 142 6.42 10.22 6.59
N PHE A 143 7.39 11.02 6.14
CA PHE A 143 8.82 10.77 6.32
C PHE A 143 9.43 11.58 7.45
N ASP A 144 8.64 12.39 8.17
CA ASP A 144 9.15 13.19 9.28
C ASP A 144 9.75 12.28 10.35
N GLY A 145 11.02 12.55 10.70
CA GLY A 145 11.79 11.74 11.64
C GLY A 145 12.36 10.43 11.05
N ILE A 146 12.20 10.17 9.74
CA ILE A 146 12.81 9.04 9.05
C ILE A 146 14.00 9.55 8.23
N GLU A 147 15.22 9.09 8.57
CA GLU A 147 16.40 9.38 7.77
C GLU A 147 16.31 8.64 6.43
N THR A 148 16.31 9.38 5.33
CA THR A 148 16.19 8.87 3.96
C THR A 148 17.44 9.19 3.14
N GLY A 149 17.50 8.70 1.89
CA GLY A 149 18.64 8.90 1.00
C GLY A 149 19.77 7.89 1.24
N LYS A 150 20.90 8.10 0.60
CA LYS A 150 22.03 7.14 0.49
C LYS A 150 22.57 6.62 1.84
N ASN A 151 22.51 7.44 2.88
CA ASN A 151 23.01 7.10 4.23
C ASN A 151 21.85 6.91 5.22
N GLY A 152 20.60 6.88 4.74
CA GLY A 152 19.41 6.75 5.57
C GLY A 152 19.08 5.32 5.98
N LEU A 153 17.93 5.19 6.60
CA LEU A 153 17.38 3.90 7.02
C LEU A 153 17.05 3.04 5.80
N HIS A 154 17.18 1.72 5.96
CA HIS A 154 16.87 0.75 4.92
C HIS A 154 15.50 0.13 5.14
N ALA A 155 14.76 -0.06 4.05
CA ALA A 155 13.58 -0.88 4.00
C ALA A 155 13.86 -2.18 3.24
N TYR A 156 13.17 -3.26 3.59
CA TYR A 156 13.26 -4.51 2.85
C TYR A 156 12.24 -4.55 1.72
N PHE A 157 12.75 -4.70 0.51
CA PHE A 157 11.94 -4.79 -0.71
C PHE A 157 11.81 -6.24 -1.15
N VAL A 158 10.64 -6.60 -1.65
CA VAL A 158 10.38 -7.87 -2.33
C VAL A 158 9.24 -7.70 -3.32
N HIS A 159 9.58 -7.40 -4.58
CA HIS A 159 8.58 -7.19 -5.62
C HIS A 159 9.13 -7.42 -7.02
N SER A 160 8.27 -7.91 -7.92
CA SER A 160 8.56 -8.05 -9.36
C SER A 160 7.82 -7.00 -10.19
N TYR A 161 6.87 -6.29 -9.60
CA TYR A 161 6.04 -5.29 -10.27
C TYR A 161 6.11 -3.97 -9.54
N HIS A 162 5.97 -2.87 -10.28
CA HIS A 162 5.96 -1.52 -9.73
C HIS A 162 4.89 -0.66 -10.42
N THR A 163 4.49 0.41 -9.75
CA THR A 163 3.52 1.36 -10.29
C THR A 163 4.22 2.40 -11.14
N VAL A 164 3.78 2.57 -12.40
CA VAL A 164 4.22 3.65 -13.31
C VAL A 164 3.07 4.59 -13.57
N SER A 165 3.29 5.88 -13.28
CA SER A 165 2.26 6.90 -13.46
C SER A 165 2.25 7.44 -14.89
N TYR A 166 1.06 7.77 -15.39
CA TYR A 166 0.90 8.49 -16.66
C TYR A 166 1.07 10.00 -16.51
N THR A 167 0.98 10.49 -15.28
CA THR A 167 1.17 11.89 -14.93
C THR A 167 2.23 11.96 -13.83
N HIS A 168 2.86 13.12 -13.65
CA HIS A 168 3.74 13.29 -12.51
C HIS A 168 2.95 13.04 -11.21
N LEU A 169 3.30 11.96 -10.52
CA LEU A 169 2.72 11.66 -9.21
C LEU A 169 3.11 12.77 -8.25
N THR A 170 2.12 13.47 -7.73
CA THR A 170 2.29 14.41 -6.62
C THR A 170 2.32 13.70 -5.26
N LEU A 171 2.15 12.38 -5.26
CA LEU A 171 2.26 11.54 -4.05
C LEU A 171 3.72 11.10 -3.86
N PRO A 172 4.17 10.93 -2.61
CA PRO A 172 5.51 10.42 -2.35
C PRO A 172 5.62 9.02 -2.93
N THR A 173 6.23 8.94 -4.10
CA THR A 173 6.53 7.66 -4.74
C THR A 173 7.89 7.21 -4.21
N ILE A 174 7.89 6.13 -3.46
CA ILE A 174 9.12 5.45 -3.10
C ILE A 174 9.54 4.67 -4.34
N CYS A 175 10.45 5.23 -5.12
CA CYS A 175 11.06 4.53 -6.24
C CYS A 175 12.42 4.03 -5.76
N SER A 176 12.55 2.73 -5.60
CA SER A 176 13.85 2.08 -5.48
C SER A 176 14.12 1.36 -6.80
N VAL A 177 15.14 1.76 -7.48
CA VAL A 177 15.76 1.02 -8.60
C VAL A 177 17.10 0.52 -8.15
#